data_95d42cf7b89e403eaf89530ef18ea5e9
#
_entry.id   95d42cf7b89e403eaf89530ef18ea5e9
#
_cell.length_a   1.000
_cell.length_b   1.000
_cell.length_c   1.000
_cell.angle_alpha   90.00
_cell.angle_beta   90.00
_cell.angle_gamma   90.00
#
_symmetry.space_group_name_H-M   'P 1'
#
loop_
_entity.id
_entity.type
_entity.pdbx_description
1 polymer ?
#
loop_
_entity_poly.entity_id
_entity_poly.type
_entity_poly.pdbx_seq_one_letter_code
_entity_poly.pdbx_strand_id
1 'polypeptide(L)'
;MALVGLAFALCVNAPPAFCEEEAGEGSNADVELAKKSQNPLGNLISLPFENNLDGDVGPEDATVYRLNLKPVYPVDLSDDWLLINRFTVPIIAEGERFEGEGSKSGLGDTNYQAFFSHKKSPFIWGLGPALGIPTHTNSRLGTDKWLLGPSAVVLIKPGPWLVGSLVSQQWSFAGSDKSVSIFSWQYFINYNFDSGWYLTSTPTMTANWEAKSDQTWTVPVGGGIGKLVRIGKAPVDVKLQAFGFPEKPKGAASWSVQLQIKFLFPKF
;
A
#
# COMPACT_ATOMS: atom_id res chain seq x y z
N MET A 1 12.30 7.95 29.93
CA MET A 1 11.01 8.09 30.62
C MET A 1 10.55 9.52 30.50
N ALA A 2 9.63 9.81 29.61
CA ALA A 2 8.78 11.00 29.61
C ALA A 2 7.55 10.69 28.77
N LEU A 3 6.43 10.41 29.44
CA LEU A 3 5.10 10.29 28.86
C LEU A 3 4.63 11.69 28.42
N VAL A 4 4.24 11.83 27.16
CA VAL A 4 3.42 12.95 26.71
C VAL A 4 1.98 12.45 26.62
N GLY A 5 1.19 12.76 27.65
CA GLY A 5 -0.24 12.53 27.68
C GLY A 5 -0.94 13.62 26.86
N LEU A 6 -1.66 13.23 25.82
CA LEU A 6 -2.56 14.11 25.09
C LEU A 6 -3.96 14.00 25.70
N ALA A 7 -4.37 15.03 26.44
CA ALA A 7 -5.68 15.13 27.03
C ALA A 7 -6.71 15.50 25.95
N PHE A 8 -7.69 14.61 25.73
CA PHE A 8 -8.92 14.91 24.99
C PHE A 8 -9.89 15.63 25.93
N ALA A 9 -10.09 16.93 25.77
CA ALA A 9 -11.16 17.66 26.44
C ALA A 9 -12.45 17.52 25.62
N LEU A 10 -13.45 16.85 26.21
CA LEU A 10 -14.83 16.86 25.73
C LEU A 10 -15.44 18.24 25.96
N CYS A 11 -15.81 18.95 24.92
CA CYS A 11 -16.80 20.03 25.01
C CYS A 11 -18.16 19.45 24.61
N VAL A 12 -19.00 19.21 25.62
CA VAL A 12 -20.44 18.95 25.49
C VAL A 12 -21.13 20.30 25.69
N ASN A 13 -21.89 20.74 24.72
CA ASN A 13 -23.07 21.61 24.71
C ASN A 13 -23.02 22.68 23.60
N ALA A 14 -23.67 22.39 22.49
CA ALA A 14 -24.29 23.39 21.59
C ALA A 14 -25.60 22.82 21.02
N PRO A 15 -26.65 23.63 20.83
CA PRO A 15 -28.00 23.18 20.52
C PRO A 15 -28.11 22.67 19.05
N PRO A 16 -29.12 21.79 18.77
CA PRO A 16 -29.28 21.22 17.42
C PRO A 16 -30.07 22.19 16.53
N ALA A 17 -29.38 23.01 15.76
CA ALA A 17 -29.97 23.74 14.66
C ALA A 17 -28.86 24.21 13.72
N PHE A 18 -28.43 23.33 12.81
CA PHE A 18 -27.76 23.63 11.52
C PHE A 18 -27.11 22.35 10.96
N CYS A 19 -27.90 21.36 10.59
CA CYS A 19 -27.44 20.20 9.83
C CYS A 19 -28.63 19.53 9.11
N GLU A 20 -29.26 20.23 8.20
CA GLU A 20 -30.12 19.60 7.21
C GLU A 20 -30.12 20.51 5.96
N GLU A 21 -29.21 20.25 5.00
CA GLU A 21 -29.46 20.56 3.59
C GLU A 21 -28.24 20.50 2.65
N GLU A 22 -27.19 19.69 2.95
CA GLU A 22 -26.14 19.38 1.96
C GLU A 22 -25.69 17.90 1.91
N ALA A 23 -26.45 17.00 2.50
CA ALA A 23 -26.02 15.61 2.65
C ALA A 23 -26.23 14.71 1.39
N GLY A 24 -26.95 15.17 0.37
CA GLY A 24 -27.37 14.30 -0.75
C GLY A 24 -26.37 14.23 -1.91
N GLU A 25 -25.86 15.36 -2.41
CA GLU A 25 -24.99 15.39 -3.60
C GLU A 25 -23.50 15.16 -3.25
N GLY A 26 -23.03 15.65 -2.11
CA GLY A 26 -21.67 15.42 -1.63
C GLY A 26 -21.39 13.94 -1.32
N SER A 27 -22.36 13.21 -0.78
CA SER A 27 -22.25 11.80 -0.42
C SER A 27 -21.99 10.90 -1.63
N ASN A 28 -22.73 11.03 -2.72
CA ASN A 28 -22.55 10.19 -3.91
C ASN A 28 -21.23 10.48 -4.64
N ALA A 29 -20.81 11.74 -4.73
CA ALA A 29 -19.54 12.11 -5.34
C ALA A 29 -18.34 11.58 -4.54
N ASP A 30 -18.43 11.57 -3.21
CA ASP A 30 -17.37 11.07 -2.34
C ASP A 30 -17.30 9.54 -2.35
N VAL A 31 -18.43 8.82 -2.45
CA VAL A 31 -18.46 7.36 -2.66
C VAL A 31 -17.80 6.98 -3.99
N GLU A 32 -18.12 7.69 -5.07
CA GLU A 32 -17.51 7.43 -6.38
C GLU A 32 -16.01 7.78 -6.38
N LEU A 33 -15.61 8.84 -5.69
CA LEU A 33 -14.20 9.20 -5.56
C LEU A 33 -13.44 8.17 -4.68
N ALA A 34 -14.08 7.64 -3.62
CA ALA A 34 -13.53 6.55 -2.82
C ALA A 34 -13.27 5.31 -3.69
N LYS A 35 -14.25 4.89 -4.50
CA LYS A 35 -14.08 3.78 -5.45
C LYS A 35 -12.98 4.06 -6.49
N LYS A 36 -12.85 5.31 -6.96
CA LYS A 36 -11.76 5.71 -7.87
C LYS A 36 -10.40 5.65 -7.19
N SER A 37 -10.31 6.09 -5.92
CA SER A 37 -9.07 6.07 -5.14
C SER A 37 -8.54 4.66 -4.89
N GLN A 38 -9.44 3.70 -4.72
CA GLN A 38 -9.11 2.28 -4.50
C GLN A 38 -8.59 1.58 -5.76
N ASN A 39 -8.79 2.17 -6.95
CA ASN A 39 -8.32 1.64 -8.22
C ASN A 39 -6.81 1.92 -8.41
N PRO A 40 -5.95 0.90 -8.47
CA PRO A 40 -4.51 1.09 -8.66
C PRO A 40 -4.14 1.64 -10.05
N LEU A 41 -5.05 1.58 -11.02
CA LEU A 41 -4.92 2.10 -12.38
C LEU A 41 -5.83 3.32 -12.63
N GLY A 42 -6.31 3.97 -11.58
CA GLY A 42 -7.14 5.16 -11.70
C GLY A 42 -6.39 6.31 -12.39
N ASN A 43 -7.08 7.04 -13.29
CA ASN A 43 -6.54 8.29 -13.86
C ASN A 43 -6.63 9.42 -12.81
N LEU A 44 -5.91 9.22 -11.71
CA LEU A 44 -5.92 10.10 -10.54
C LEU A 44 -4.50 10.16 -9.96
N ILE A 45 -3.94 11.35 -9.90
CA ILE A 45 -2.68 11.57 -9.19
C ILE A 45 -2.94 11.34 -7.70
N SER A 46 -2.13 10.51 -7.07
CA SER A 46 -2.29 10.24 -5.64
C SER A 46 -0.95 10.04 -4.95
N LEU A 47 -0.91 10.39 -3.68
CA LEU A 47 0.26 10.22 -2.82
C LEU A 47 -0.15 9.48 -1.54
N PRO A 48 -0.11 8.16 -1.53
CA PRO A 48 -0.28 7.35 -0.33
C PRO A 48 0.95 7.38 0.58
N PHE A 49 0.70 7.60 1.86
CA PHE A 49 1.60 7.37 2.98
C PHE A 49 1.12 6.12 3.70
N GLU A 50 1.78 5.01 3.50
CA GLU A 50 1.41 3.72 4.07
C GLU A 50 2.35 3.38 5.22
N ASN A 51 1.86 3.56 6.44
CA ASN A 51 2.57 3.28 7.68
C ASN A 51 2.30 1.85 8.10
N ASN A 52 3.32 1.03 8.19
CA ASN A 52 3.24 -0.36 8.63
C ASN A 52 4.03 -0.52 9.93
N LEU A 53 3.40 -1.14 10.90
CA LEU A 53 4.03 -1.55 12.15
C LEU A 53 4.00 -3.06 12.20
N ASP A 54 5.17 -3.68 12.02
CA ASP A 54 5.36 -5.13 11.99
C ASP A 54 5.95 -5.58 13.34
N GLY A 55 5.35 -6.58 13.99
CA GLY A 55 5.78 -7.07 15.29
C GLY A 55 6.32 -8.48 15.29
N ASP A 56 6.99 -8.85 16.36
CA ASP A 56 7.61 -10.15 16.62
C ASP A 56 8.64 -10.50 15.53
N VAL A 57 9.53 -9.57 15.20
CA VAL A 57 10.55 -9.75 14.17
C VAL A 57 11.88 -10.16 14.78
N GLY A 58 12.39 -11.30 14.35
CA GLY A 58 13.65 -11.88 14.87
C GLY A 58 13.50 -12.53 16.24
N PRO A 59 14.59 -13.04 16.79
CA PRO A 59 14.60 -13.69 18.11
C PRO A 59 14.36 -12.75 19.28
N GLU A 60 14.57 -11.43 19.10
CA GLU A 60 14.37 -10.42 20.13
C GLU A 60 12.97 -9.76 20.03
N ASP A 61 12.03 -10.36 19.28
CA ASP A 61 10.65 -9.86 19.08
C ASP A 61 10.60 -8.37 18.70
N ALA A 62 11.53 -7.95 17.87
CA ALA A 62 11.69 -6.56 17.49
C ALA A 62 10.46 -6.02 16.75
N THR A 63 10.24 -4.73 16.89
CA THR A 63 9.25 -3.99 16.09
C THR A 63 9.95 -3.34 14.90
N VAL A 64 9.35 -3.46 13.71
CA VAL A 64 9.79 -2.80 12.49
C VAL A 64 8.71 -1.82 12.04
N TYR A 65 9.05 -0.55 11.98
CA TYR A 65 8.23 0.47 11.37
C TYR A 65 8.68 0.71 9.94
N ARG A 66 7.72 0.72 9.00
CA ARG A 66 7.98 0.99 7.58
C ARG A 66 6.97 1.97 7.03
N LEU A 67 7.42 3.16 6.67
CA LEU A 67 6.66 4.13 5.91
C LEU A 67 6.94 3.94 4.42
N ASN A 68 5.95 3.47 3.67
CA ASN A 68 6.03 3.42 2.21
C ASN A 68 5.38 4.67 1.61
N LEU A 69 6.17 5.50 0.93
CA LEU A 69 5.67 6.55 0.06
C LEU A 69 5.36 5.92 -1.30
N LYS A 70 4.09 6.00 -1.73
CA LYS A 70 3.62 5.30 -2.94
C LYS A 70 3.01 6.26 -3.98
N PRO A 71 3.74 7.26 -4.51
CA PRO A 71 3.19 8.17 -5.50
C PRO A 71 2.73 7.42 -6.76
N VAL A 72 1.54 7.80 -7.24
CA VAL A 72 0.94 7.31 -8.48
C VAL A 72 0.73 8.50 -9.41
N TYR A 73 1.29 8.41 -10.61
CA TYR A 73 1.21 9.45 -11.62
C TYR A 73 0.77 8.88 -12.97
N PRO A 74 -0.50 9.08 -13.35
CA PRO A 74 -1.01 8.68 -14.66
C PRO A 74 -0.63 9.69 -15.74
N VAL A 75 -0.21 9.17 -16.90
CA VAL A 75 0.13 9.95 -18.12
C VAL A 75 -0.75 9.47 -19.27
N ASP A 76 -1.50 10.38 -19.88
CA ASP A 76 -2.25 10.07 -21.08
C ASP A 76 -1.29 9.95 -22.27
N LEU A 77 -1.17 8.75 -22.86
CA LEU A 77 -0.36 8.50 -24.05
C LEU A 77 -1.14 8.80 -25.34
N SER A 78 -2.45 8.54 -25.30
CA SER A 78 -3.40 8.84 -26.38
C SER A 78 -4.82 8.86 -25.82
N ASP A 79 -5.83 9.05 -26.70
CA ASP A 79 -7.24 8.98 -26.31
C ASP A 79 -7.64 7.60 -25.76
N ASP A 80 -6.92 6.54 -26.15
CA ASP A 80 -7.22 5.18 -25.76
C ASP A 80 -6.25 4.59 -24.73
N TRP A 81 -5.04 5.11 -24.62
CA TRP A 81 -4.00 4.54 -23.79
C TRP A 81 -3.56 5.44 -22.64
N LEU A 82 -3.33 4.83 -21.51
CA LEU A 82 -2.87 5.44 -20.26
C LEU A 82 -1.62 4.68 -19.78
N LEU A 83 -0.59 5.43 -19.39
CA LEU A 83 0.57 4.93 -18.67
C LEU A 83 0.45 5.32 -17.21
N ILE A 84 0.41 4.35 -16.30
CA ILE A 84 0.37 4.61 -14.87
C ILE A 84 1.74 4.30 -14.26
N ASN A 85 2.38 5.34 -13.75
CA ASN A 85 3.66 5.24 -13.05
C ASN A 85 3.40 5.12 -11.56
N ARG A 86 3.95 4.08 -10.93
CA ARG A 86 3.84 3.82 -9.50
C ARG A 86 5.21 3.62 -8.90
N PHE A 87 5.49 4.33 -7.84
CA PHE A 87 6.69 4.15 -7.05
C PHE A 87 6.33 3.59 -5.67
N THR A 88 7.24 2.89 -5.06
CA THR A 88 7.21 2.55 -3.65
C THR A 88 8.58 2.85 -3.09
N VAL A 89 8.67 3.87 -2.23
CA VAL A 89 9.91 4.30 -1.57
C VAL A 89 9.75 4.01 -0.09
N PRO A 90 10.42 2.97 0.44
CA PRO A 90 10.31 2.61 1.84
C PRO A 90 11.30 3.39 2.70
N ILE A 91 10.82 3.94 3.81
CA ILE A 91 11.61 4.48 4.92
C ILE A 91 11.40 3.50 6.08
N ILE A 92 12.47 2.91 6.56
CA ILE A 92 12.41 1.79 7.52
C ILE A 92 13.12 2.21 8.80
N ALA A 93 12.50 1.88 9.93
CA ALA A 93 13.13 1.92 11.24
C ALA A 93 12.87 0.59 11.93
N GLU A 94 13.93 -0.16 12.20
CA GLU A 94 13.87 -1.46 12.84
C GLU A 94 14.55 -1.44 14.20
N GLY A 95 13.91 -2.10 15.17
CA GLY A 95 14.52 -2.40 16.46
C GLY A 95 15.66 -3.41 16.35
N GLU A 96 16.25 -3.72 17.45
CA GLU A 96 17.27 -4.76 17.53
C GLU A 96 16.62 -6.14 17.27
N ARG A 97 17.00 -6.78 16.18
CA ARG A 97 16.48 -8.10 15.79
C ARG A 97 17.30 -9.25 16.41
N PHE A 98 18.59 -9.01 16.65
CA PHE A 98 19.54 -9.94 17.22
C PHE A 98 20.36 -9.22 18.27
N GLU A 99 20.66 -9.88 19.38
CA GLU A 99 21.42 -9.33 20.49
C GLU A 99 22.74 -8.69 20.04
N GLY A 100 22.96 -7.44 20.43
CA GLY A 100 24.16 -6.66 20.11
C GLY A 100 24.23 -6.00 18.74
N GLU A 101 23.24 -6.19 17.85
CA GLU A 101 23.23 -5.56 16.53
C GLU A 101 22.73 -4.09 16.53
N GLY A 102 21.97 -3.72 17.56
CA GLY A 102 21.35 -2.42 17.70
C GLY A 102 20.26 -2.13 16.65
N SER A 103 19.54 -1.03 16.82
CA SER A 103 18.52 -0.56 15.89
C SER A 103 19.14 0.04 14.61
N LYS A 104 18.40 -0.03 13.49
CA LYS A 104 18.78 0.56 12.20
C LYS A 104 17.63 1.35 11.62
N SER A 105 17.94 2.45 10.94
CA SER A 105 16.95 3.21 10.18
C SER A 105 17.56 3.76 8.90
N GLY A 106 16.71 4.00 7.90
CA GLY A 106 17.12 4.53 6.62
C GLY A 106 16.14 4.24 5.50
N LEU A 107 16.57 4.49 4.28
CA LEU A 107 15.82 4.10 3.09
C LEU A 107 16.00 2.60 2.83
N GLY A 108 14.97 1.96 2.32
CA GLY A 108 15.06 0.64 1.68
C GLY A 108 15.16 0.75 0.17
N ASP A 109 15.05 -0.39 -0.53
CA ASP A 109 15.08 -0.41 -1.98
C ASP A 109 13.77 0.09 -2.57
N THR A 110 13.89 1.00 -3.54
CA THR A 110 12.74 1.57 -4.26
C THR A 110 12.22 0.59 -5.30
N ASN A 111 10.90 0.44 -5.39
CA ASN A 111 10.26 -0.30 -6.47
C ASN A 111 9.50 0.66 -7.38
N TYR A 112 9.66 0.51 -8.69
CA TYR A 112 8.93 1.24 -9.72
C TYR A 112 8.16 0.25 -10.59
N GLN A 113 6.90 0.58 -10.88
CA GLN A 113 6.05 -0.18 -11.80
C GLN A 113 5.40 0.78 -12.80
N ALA A 114 5.47 0.43 -14.06
CA ALA A 114 4.81 1.14 -15.15
C ALA A 114 3.73 0.23 -15.76
N PHE A 115 2.48 0.67 -15.77
CA PHE A 115 1.37 -0.09 -16.36
C PHE A 115 0.80 0.62 -17.56
N PHE A 116 0.84 -0.04 -18.71
CA PHE A 116 0.07 0.35 -19.89
C PHE A 116 -1.35 -0.21 -19.74
N SER A 117 -2.35 0.66 -19.81
CA SER A 117 -3.77 0.35 -19.62
C SER A 117 -4.60 0.97 -20.73
N HIS A 118 -5.57 0.20 -21.25
CA HIS A 118 -6.49 0.70 -22.27
C HIS A 118 -7.75 1.29 -21.62
N LYS A 119 -8.06 2.57 -21.88
CA LYS A 119 -9.12 3.33 -21.23
C LYS A 119 -10.54 2.83 -21.53
N LYS A 120 -10.75 2.26 -22.70
CA LYS A 120 -12.07 1.82 -23.21
C LYS A 120 -12.35 0.33 -23.01
N SER A 121 -11.54 -0.36 -22.18
CA SER A 121 -11.76 -1.77 -21.89
C SER A 121 -12.98 -1.97 -20.96
N PRO A 122 -13.76 -3.05 -21.11
CA PRO A 122 -14.89 -3.38 -20.24
C PRO A 122 -14.46 -3.71 -18.81
N PHE A 123 -13.21 -4.09 -18.59
CA PHE A 123 -12.58 -4.27 -17.28
C PHE A 123 -11.26 -3.52 -17.23
N ILE A 124 -10.85 -3.18 -16.02
CA ILE A 124 -9.62 -2.41 -15.80
C ILE A 124 -8.45 -3.40 -15.74
N TRP A 125 -7.46 -3.21 -16.62
CA TRP A 125 -6.25 -4.02 -16.66
C TRP A 125 -5.03 -3.18 -17.01
N GLY A 126 -3.87 -3.66 -16.64
CA GLY A 126 -2.61 -3.04 -17.01
C GLY A 126 -1.49 -4.08 -17.01
N LEU A 127 -0.58 -3.90 -17.94
CA LEU A 127 0.63 -4.72 -18.10
C LEU A 127 1.84 -3.81 -18.21
N GLY A 128 2.97 -4.25 -17.68
CA GLY A 128 4.20 -3.50 -17.84
C GLY A 128 5.36 -4.00 -17.00
N PRO A 129 6.49 -3.29 -17.01
CA PRO A 129 7.67 -3.66 -16.24
C PRO A 129 7.53 -3.27 -14.77
N ALA A 130 8.21 -4.04 -13.92
CA ALA A 130 8.53 -3.72 -12.53
C ALA A 130 10.06 -3.66 -12.38
N LEU A 131 10.57 -2.59 -11.79
CA LEU A 131 12.00 -2.33 -11.59
C LEU A 131 12.28 -2.14 -10.10
N GLY A 132 13.18 -2.94 -9.53
CA GLY A 132 13.74 -2.74 -8.20
C GLY A 132 15.06 -1.98 -8.29
N ILE A 133 15.19 -0.92 -7.52
CA ILE A 133 16.32 0.02 -7.54
C ILE A 133 17.00 -0.03 -6.16
N PRO A 134 18.30 -0.35 -6.07
CA PRO A 134 19.01 -0.43 -4.79
C PRO A 134 19.29 0.99 -4.23
N THR A 135 18.29 1.57 -3.59
CA THR A 135 18.35 2.91 -2.97
C THR A 135 18.57 2.87 -1.47
N HIS A 136 18.69 1.68 -0.89
CA HIS A 136 18.86 1.53 0.54
C HIS A 136 20.13 2.25 1.05
N THR A 137 20.03 2.77 2.27
CA THR A 137 21.13 3.49 2.93
C THR A 137 21.90 2.63 3.93
N ASN A 138 21.43 1.40 4.16
CA ASN A 138 22.05 0.42 5.03
C ASN A 138 21.83 -0.99 4.44
N SER A 139 22.88 -1.82 4.42
CA SER A 139 22.83 -3.18 3.84
C SER A 139 21.80 -4.13 4.45
N ARG A 140 21.29 -3.83 5.65
CA ARG A 140 20.17 -4.58 6.27
C ARG A 140 18.80 -4.18 5.72
N LEU A 141 18.69 -3.03 5.06
CA LEU A 141 17.42 -2.47 4.59
C LEU A 141 17.16 -2.71 3.11
N GLY A 142 18.06 -3.37 2.39
CA GLY A 142 17.94 -3.65 0.97
C GLY A 142 18.78 -4.83 0.50
N THR A 143 18.84 -5.02 -0.81
CA THR A 143 19.42 -6.23 -1.44
C THR A 143 20.69 -6.00 -2.24
N ASP A 144 21.16 -4.75 -2.41
CA ASP A 144 22.25 -4.37 -3.33
C ASP A 144 22.02 -4.84 -4.78
N LYS A 145 20.74 -4.95 -5.22
CA LYS A 145 20.36 -5.55 -6.49
C LYS A 145 19.46 -4.65 -7.31
N TRP A 146 19.78 -4.57 -8.60
CA TRP A 146 18.81 -4.14 -9.60
C TRP A 146 17.93 -5.32 -9.98
N LEU A 147 16.62 -5.15 -9.86
CA LEU A 147 15.63 -6.16 -10.21
C LEU A 147 14.82 -5.69 -11.40
N LEU A 148 14.47 -6.59 -12.30
CA LEU A 148 13.58 -6.32 -13.44
C LEU A 148 12.66 -7.52 -13.68
N GLY A 149 11.44 -7.24 -14.10
CA GLY A 149 10.52 -8.28 -14.52
C GLY A 149 9.14 -7.75 -14.90
N PRO A 150 8.21 -8.62 -15.31
CA PRO A 150 6.85 -8.23 -15.66
C PRO A 150 5.98 -7.96 -14.43
N SER A 151 4.98 -7.11 -14.64
CA SER A 151 3.87 -6.90 -13.72
C SER A 151 2.55 -6.80 -14.47
N ALA A 152 1.48 -7.27 -13.83
CA ALA A 152 0.14 -7.26 -14.37
C ALA A 152 -0.86 -6.90 -13.28
N VAL A 153 -1.91 -6.20 -13.65
CA VAL A 153 -3.03 -5.89 -12.76
C VAL A 153 -4.35 -6.04 -13.52
N VAL A 154 -5.34 -6.58 -12.84
CA VAL A 154 -6.72 -6.66 -13.32
C VAL A 154 -7.68 -6.29 -12.19
N LEU A 155 -8.77 -5.62 -12.53
CA LEU A 155 -9.74 -5.13 -11.56
C LEU A 155 -11.12 -5.00 -12.19
N ILE A 156 -12.13 -5.39 -11.41
CA ILE A 156 -13.56 -5.25 -11.75
C ILE A 156 -14.28 -4.51 -10.61
N LYS A 157 -15.42 -3.90 -10.94
CA LYS A 157 -16.23 -3.10 -10.01
C LYS A 157 -17.71 -3.50 -10.07
N PRO A 158 -18.08 -4.70 -9.62
CA PRO A 158 -19.48 -5.13 -9.61
C PRO A 158 -20.25 -4.48 -8.44
N GLY A 159 -21.10 -3.50 -8.71
CA GLY A 159 -21.90 -2.79 -7.71
C GLY A 159 -21.06 -2.12 -6.61
N PRO A 160 -21.25 -2.47 -5.32
CA PRO A 160 -20.49 -1.90 -4.21
C PRO A 160 -19.07 -2.47 -4.10
N TRP A 161 -18.78 -3.55 -4.80
CA TRP A 161 -17.50 -4.24 -4.73
C TRP A 161 -16.46 -3.62 -5.66
N LEU A 162 -15.22 -3.70 -5.22
CA LEU A 162 -14.03 -3.52 -6.04
C LEU A 162 -13.12 -4.71 -5.77
N VAL A 163 -12.92 -5.54 -6.78
CA VAL A 163 -12.12 -6.77 -6.66
C VAL A 163 -11.06 -6.79 -7.74
N GLY A 164 -9.85 -7.13 -7.38
CA GLY A 164 -8.75 -7.19 -8.34
C GLY A 164 -7.52 -7.88 -7.80
N SER A 165 -6.55 -7.98 -8.67
CA SER A 165 -5.26 -8.63 -8.44
C SER A 165 -4.15 -7.89 -9.14
N LEU A 166 -3.04 -7.69 -8.45
CA LEU A 166 -1.79 -7.20 -9.01
C LEU A 166 -0.72 -8.25 -8.73
N VAL A 167 -0.02 -8.66 -9.77
CA VAL A 167 1.09 -9.61 -9.69
C VAL A 167 2.34 -9.01 -10.30
N SER A 168 3.49 -9.38 -9.78
CA SER A 168 4.78 -9.10 -10.40
C SER A 168 5.77 -10.21 -10.09
N GLN A 169 6.68 -10.46 -11.03
CA GLN A 169 7.84 -11.31 -10.84
C GLN A 169 9.08 -10.50 -11.21
N GLN A 170 10.05 -10.43 -10.32
CA GLN A 170 11.28 -9.69 -10.54
C GLN A 170 12.48 -10.58 -10.29
N TRP A 171 13.50 -10.47 -11.17
CA TRP A 171 14.77 -11.17 -11.07
C TRP A 171 15.91 -10.15 -11.00
N SER A 172 16.95 -10.47 -10.25
CA SER A 172 18.17 -9.65 -10.24
C SER A 172 18.91 -9.80 -11.56
N PHE A 173 19.36 -8.67 -12.13
CA PHE A 173 20.16 -8.63 -13.36
C PHE A 173 21.51 -7.92 -13.16
N ALA A 174 21.67 -7.16 -12.08
CA ALA A 174 22.92 -6.49 -11.73
C ALA A 174 23.01 -6.30 -10.20
N GLY A 175 24.24 -6.10 -9.70
CA GLY A 175 24.52 -5.91 -8.27
C GLY A 175 25.41 -7.03 -7.72
N SER A 176 25.34 -7.32 -6.40
CA SER A 176 26.17 -8.32 -5.71
C SER A 176 26.00 -9.75 -6.26
N ASP A 177 26.83 -10.72 -5.85
CA ASP A 177 26.89 -12.07 -6.43
C ASP A 177 25.69 -12.98 -6.16
N LYS A 178 24.85 -12.68 -5.14
CA LYS A 178 23.66 -13.50 -4.82
C LYS A 178 22.51 -13.17 -5.73
N SER A 179 21.89 -14.16 -6.37
CA SER A 179 20.65 -13.97 -7.13
C SER A 179 19.47 -13.63 -6.23
N VAL A 180 18.53 -12.87 -6.78
CA VAL A 180 17.24 -12.54 -6.15
C VAL A 180 16.15 -12.82 -7.16
N SER A 181 15.12 -13.54 -6.72
CA SER A 181 13.95 -13.88 -7.52
C SER A 181 12.71 -13.75 -6.64
N ILE A 182 11.97 -12.64 -6.82
CA ILE A 182 10.82 -12.30 -5.96
C ILE A 182 9.54 -12.27 -6.77
N PHE A 183 8.59 -13.09 -6.39
CA PHE A 183 7.20 -12.98 -6.79
C PHE A 183 6.42 -12.16 -5.77
N SER A 184 5.54 -11.28 -6.24
CA SER A 184 4.60 -10.53 -5.41
C SER A 184 3.19 -10.64 -5.96
N TRP A 185 2.24 -10.91 -5.07
CA TRP A 185 0.83 -10.97 -5.41
C TRP A 185 0.02 -10.17 -4.39
N GLN A 186 -0.59 -9.08 -4.83
CA GLN A 186 -1.52 -8.31 -4.05
C GLN A 186 -2.93 -8.51 -4.59
N TYR A 187 -3.85 -9.02 -3.79
CA TYR A 187 -5.26 -8.95 -4.12
C TYR A 187 -5.90 -7.72 -3.49
N PHE A 188 -7.00 -7.27 -4.08
CA PHE A 188 -7.82 -6.18 -3.57
C PHE A 188 -9.25 -6.66 -3.45
N ILE A 189 -9.82 -6.60 -2.26
CA ILE A 189 -11.24 -6.88 -2.02
C ILE A 189 -11.75 -5.74 -1.16
N ASN A 190 -12.57 -4.88 -1.77
CA ASN A 190 -13.19 -3.77 -1.06
C ASN A 190 -14.72 -3.84 -1.25
N TYR A 191 -15.45 -3.55 -0.18
CA TYR A 191 -16.90 -3.38 -0.19
C TYR A 191 -17.23 -1.97 0.27
N ASN A 192 -17.86 -1.18 -0.59
CA ASN A 192 -18.18 0.22 -0.36
C ASN A 192 -19.61 0.38 0.11
N PHE A 193 -19.82 1.02 1.25
CA PHE A 193 -21.13 1.39 1.78
C PHE A 193 -21.54 2.78 1.24
N ASP A 194 -22.84 3.06 1.19
CA ASP A 194 -23.37 4.36 0.77
C ASP A 194 -22.97 5.51 1.71
N SER A 195 -22.56 5.19 2.94
CA SER A 195 -22.04 6.13 3.95
C SER A 195 -20.61 6.63 3.69
N GLY A 196 -19.97 6.18 2.59
CA GLY A 196 -18.58 6.50 2.26
C GLY A 196 -17.53 5.70 3.05
N TRP A 197 -17.94 4.84 3.98
CA TRP A 197 -17.07 3.83 4.57
C TRP A 197 -16.90 2.65 3.62
N TYR A 198 -15.80 1.91 3.77
CA TYR A 198 -15.62 0.64 3.07
C TYR A 198 -14.86 -0.37 3.94
N LEU A 199 -15.20 -1.64 3.74
CA LEU A 199 -14.38 -2.75 4.20
C LEU A 199 -13.30 -3.02 3.17
N THR A 200 -12.12 -3.43 3.61
CA THR A 200 -10.98 -3.63 2.73
C THR A 200 -10.10 -4.77 3.19
N SER A 201 -9.59 -5.55 2.22
CA SER A 201 -8.50 -6.50 2.41
C SER A 201 -7.58 -6.37 1.20
N THR A 202 -6.37 -5.86 1.43
CA THR A 202 -5.39 -5.59 0.36
C THR A 202 -3.97 -6.03 0.74
N PRO A 203 -3.78 -7.27 1.26
CA PRO A 203 -2.47 -7.77 1.60
C PRO A 203 -1.61 -8.01 0.36
N THR A 204 -0.29 -8.00 0.54
CA THR A 204 0.67 -8.40 -0.49
C THR A 204 1.38 -9.67 -0.03
N MET A 205 1.12 -10.77 -0.70
CA MET A 205 1.86 -12.02 -0.55
C MET A 205 3.15 -11.94 -1.33
N THR A 206 4.23 -12.51 -0.80
CA THR A 206 5.50 -12.57 -1.52
C THR A 206 6.10 -13.98 -1.46
N ALA A 207 6.84 -14.34 -2.51
CA ALA A 207 7.65 -15.54 -2.52
C ALA A 207 9.07 -15.20 -2.99
N ASN A 208 10.05 -15.60 -2.19
CA ASN A 208 11.46 -15.56 -2.58
C ASN A 208 11.88 -16.95 -3.08
N TRP A 209 12.02 -17.10 -4.38
CA TRP A 209 12.35 -18.39 -5.02
C TRP A 209 13.79 -18.86 -4.78
N GLU A 210 14.67 -17.97 -4.32
CA GLU A 210 16.06 -18.28 -3.96
C GLU A 210 16.19 -18.75 -2.49
N ALA A 211 15.11 -18.66 -1.71
CA ALA A 211 15.08 -19.14 -0.34
C ALA A 211 14.85 -20.65 -0.27
N LYS A 212 15.14 -21.27 0.88
CA LYS A 212 14.75 -22.66 1.15
C LYS A 212 13.24 -22.80 1.10
N SER A 213 12.73 -23.98 0.78
CA SER A 213 11.30 -24.24 0.57
C SER A 213 10.41 -23.86 1.76
N ASP A 214 10.92 -23.98 2.98
CA ASP A 214 10.25 -23.60 4.23
C ASP A 214 10.39 -22.10 4.59
N GLN A 215 11.10 -21.32 3.74
CA GLN A 215 11.38 -19.90 3.93
C GLN A 215 10.96 -19.06 2.72
N THR A 216 10.23 -19.67 1.78
CA THR A 216 9.89 -19.04 0.49
C THR A 216 8.77 -18.04 0.61
N TRP A 217 7.68 -18.38 1.29
CA TRP A 217 6.46 -17.61 1.28
C TRP A 217 6.29 -16.69 2.49
N THR A 218 5.74 -15.51 2.24
CA THR A 218 5.16 -14.63 3.27
C THR A 218 3.72 -14.35 2.87
N VAL A 219 2.77 -14.82 3.69
CA VAL A 219 1.34 -14.78 3.40
C VAL A 219 0.60 -14.00 4.49
N PRO A 220 0.38 -12.69 4.31
CA PRO A 220 -0.47 -11.91 5.21
C PRO A 220 -1.96 -12.24 4.96
N VAL A 221 -2.71 -12.41 6.05
CA VAL A 221 -4.17 -12.59 6.03
C VAL A 221 -4.78 -11.60 7.00
N GLY A 222 -5.76 -10.84 6.53
CA GLY A 222 -6.42 -9.84 7.35
C GLY A 222 -7.18 -8.81 6.51
N GLY A 223 -7.51 -7.71 7.13
CA GLY A 223 -8.26 -6.63 6.49
C GLY A 223 -8.55 -5.50 7.46
N GLY A 224 -9.47 -4.64 7.08
CA GLY A 224 -9.82 -3.49 7.89
C GLY A 224 -10.89 -2.63 7.26
N ILE A 225 -10.84 -1.36 7.62
CA ILE A 225 -11.83 -0.36 7.21
C ILE A 225 -11.13 0.86 6.62
N GLY A 226 -11.85 1.59 5.78
CA GLY A 226 -11.40 2.88 5.29
C GLY A 226 -12.56 3.83 5.05
N LYS A 227 -12.20 5.09 4.85
CA LYS A 227 -13.15 6.16 4.53
C LYS A 227 -12.45 7.24 3.73
N LEU A 228 -13.15 7.78 2.73
CA LEU A 228 -12.79 9.04 2.13
C LEU A 228 -13.28 10.18 3.03
N VAL A 229 -12.39 11.07 3.40
CA VAL A 229 -12.68 12.28 4.17
C VAL A 229 -12.21 13.51 3.39
N ARG A 230 -12.73 14.69 3.73
CA ARG A 230 -12.25 15.96 3.17
C ARG A 230 -11.54 16.77 4.24
N ILE A 231 -10.32 17.19 3.95
CA ILE A 231 -9.56 18.14 4.77
C ILE A 231 -9.56 19.48 4.01
N GLY A 232 -10.47 20.37 4.39
CA GLY A 232 -10.81 21.53 3.55
C GLY A 232 -11.40 21.07 2.22
N LYS A 233 -10.76 21.44 1.10
CA LYS A 233 -11.17 21.02 -0.26
C LYS A 233 -10.45 19.74 -0.74
N ALA A 234 -9.42 19.29 -0.02
CA ALA A 234 -8.62 18.14 -0.43
C ALA A 234 -9.28 16.82 -0.01
N PRO A 235 -9.59 15.93 -0.95
CA PRO A 235 -10.04 14.58 -0.62
C PRO A 235 -8.85 13.73 -0.14
N VAL A 236 -9.05 13.04 0.97
CA VAL A 236 -8.06 12.16 1.60
C VAL A 236 -8.70 10.81 1.90
N ASP A 237 -8.12 9.74 1.41
CA ASP A 237 -8.56 8.38 1.69
C ASP A 237 -7.74 7.82 2.86
N VAL A 238 -8.41 7.51 3.97
CA VAL A 238 -7.79 6.96 5.18
C VAL A 238 -8.22 5.52 5.34
N LYS A 239 -7.25 4.63 5.57
CA LYS A 239 -7.47 3.20 5.66
C LYS A 239 -6.64 2.60 6.79
N LEU A 240 -7.28 1.77 7.64
CA LEU A 240 -6.62 1.03 8.70
C LEU A 240 -6.88 -0.46 8.49
N GLN A 241 -5.80 -1.26 8.47
CA GLN A 241 -5.85 -2.71 8.32
C GLN A 241 -4.95 -3.39 9.35
N ALA A 242 -5.28 -4.65 9.67
CA ALA A 242 -4.43 -5.52 10.48
C ALA A 242 -4.28 -6.87 9.78
N PHE A 243 -3.09 -7.46 9.87
CA PHE A 243 -2.73 -8.72 9.24
C PHE A 243 -1.99 -9.64 10.22
N GLY A 244 -2.31 -10.93 10.16
CA GLY A 244 -1.48 -12.00 10.71
C GLY A 244 -0.74 -12.70 9.57
N PHE A 245 0.37 -13.38 9.87
CA PHE A 245 1.19 -14.09 8.89
C PHE A 245 1.20 -15.60 9.20
N PRO A 246 0.19 -16.37 8.74
CA PRO A 246 0.13 -17.83 8.95
C PRO A 246 1.28 -18.58 8.27
N GLU A 247 1.81 -18.06 7.16
CA GLU A 247 3.00 -18.58 6.49
C GLU A 247 4.01 -17.45 6.35
N LYS A 248 5.24 -17.68 6.85
CA LYS A 248 6.31 -16.70 6.86
C LYS A 248 7.67 -17.33 7.03
N PRO A 249 8.75 -16.71 6.54
CA PRO A 249 10.11 -17.07 6.87
C PRO A 249 10.38 -16.97 8.37
N LYS A 250 11.31 -17.78 8.85
CA LYS A 250 11.76 -17.75 10.23
C LYS A 250 12.28 -16.37 10.62
N GLY A 251 11.78 -15.80 11.71
CA GLY A 251 12.15 -14.46 12.16
C GLY A 251 11.48 -13.32 11.37
N ALA A 252 10.56 -13.61 10.44
CA ALA A 252 9.71 -12.59 9.87
C ALA A 252 8.57 -12.21 10.83
N ALA A 253 7.92 -11.07 10.61
CA ALA A 253 6.83 -10.56 11.44
C ALA A 253 5.71 -11.58 11.64
N SER A 254 5.11 -11.62 12.83
CA SER A 254 3.93 -12.44 13.14
C SER A 254 2.63 -11.69 12.86
N TRP A 255 2.65 -10.38 12.98
CA TRP A 255 1.51 -9.49 12.76
C TRP A 255 1.96 -8.15 12.18
N SER A 256 1.03 -7.46 11.56
CA SER A 256 1.22 -6.11 11.05
C SER A 256 -0.04 -5.27 11.22
N VAL A 257 0.13 -4.00 11.57
CA VAL A 257 -0.92 -2.98 11.51
C VAL A 257 -0.51 -1.95 10.47
N GLN A 258 -1.43 -1.64 9.57
CA GLN A 258 -1.19 -0.71 8.47
C GLN A 258 -2.18 0.46 8.53
N LEU A 259 -1.66 1.68 8.66
CA LEU A 259 -2.41 2.92 8.49
C LEU A 259 -1.98 3.58 7.17
N GLN A 260 -2.90 3.71 6.22
CA GLN A 260 -2.67 4.47 4.99
C GLN A 260 -3.42 5.79 5.03
N ILE A 261 -2.72 6.87 4.70
CA ILE A 261 -3.27 8.20 4.43
C ILE A 261 -2.91 8.53 2.98
N LYS A 262 -3.92 8.66 2.10
CA LYS A 262 -3.71 8.89 0.68
C LYS A 262 -4.33 10.22 0.27
N PHE A 263 -3.49 11.14 -0.12
CA PHE A 263 -3.91 12.40 -0.72
C PHE A 263 -4.25 12.19 -2.19
N LEU A 264 -5.38 12.74 -2.62
CA LEU A 264 -5.88 12.63 -3.98
C LEU A 264 -5.83 14.00 -4.65
N PHE A 265 -5.33 14.04 -5.89
CA PHE A 265 -5.23 15.25 -6.70
C PHE A 265 -6.01 15.01 -7.99
N PRO A 266 -7.32 15.30 -8.00
CA PRO A 266 -8.14 15.19 -9.21
C PRO A 266 -7.56 16.06 -10.31
N LYS A 267 -7.43 15.52 -11.54
CA LYS A 267 -7.15 16.33 -12.72
C LYS A 267 -8.43 17.12 -13.01
N PHE A 268 -8.34 18.42 -13.05
CA PHE A 268 -9.41 19.33 -13.46
C PHE A 268 -9.44 19.45 -14.98
#